data_a64300d536304546645cc78757da4641
#
_entry.id   a64300d536304546645cc78757da4641
#
_cell.length_a   1.000
_cell.length_b   1.000
_cell.length_c   1.000
_cell.angle_alpha   90.00
_cell.angle_beta   90.00
_cell.angle_gamma   90.00
#
_symmetry.space_group_name_H-M   'P 1'
#
loop_
_entity.id
_entity.type
_entity.pdbx_description
1 polymer ?
#
loop_
_entity_poly.entity_id
_entity_poly.type
_entity_poly.pdbx_seq_one_letter_code
_entity_poly.pdbx_strand_id
1 'polypeptide(L)'
;MKVDVIIIGSGAAGLMCALQAGQRGRSVVLIDHAKKLAEKIRISGGGRCNFTNLNTKPENFISDNPNFCRSALSRYTPQDFIALLQKHSITFHEKTLGQLFCDEESEAIIGMLRKECDEAGVKRFMSCDIEAIKHTPYVGEAGLGKKAKFYVTTSRGEFEAVSLVIATGGLSIPKTGATPYGYHVAEQFNVPITKLRAGLVPLTFAPEDWKPYSELTGVSFDAIVSTGKQSFRENVLVTHRGLSGPAILQASSYWQHGTPLSINMLPDAEMEEVLTEQKTSKKQLANFLTQWFAKSFADVWCAQLTERTKVANLPLNQYNDKQRKVIAAELHNWQVMPSGTMGYAKAEVTCGGIDTRALSSKTMECNDVPGLYFIGEVVDVTGWLGGYNFQWAWASGYAAGQAV
;
A
#
# COMPACT_ATOMS: atom_id res chain seq x y z
N MET A 1 -11.25 12.10 31.45
CA MET A 1 -9.89 12.69 31.51
C MET A 1 -9.82 13.84 30.52
N LYS A 2 -9.16 14.98 30.88
CA LYS A 2 -8.93 16.11 29.96
C LYS A 2 -7.48 16.07 29.47
N VAL A 3 -7.30 16.24 28.16
CA VAL A 3 -6.00 16.25 27.48
C VAL A 3 -6.03 17.25 26.32
N ASP A 4 -4.89 17.51 25.69
CA ASP A 4 -4.85 18.37 24.48
C ASP A 4 -5.26 17.60 23.27
N VAL A 5 -4.83 16.31 23.15
CA VAL A 5 -4.96 15.50 21.95
C VAL A 5 -5.45 14.10 22.29
N ILE A 6 -6.49 13.66 21.58
CA ILE A 6 -6.92 12.25 21.54
C ILE A 6 -6.56 11.71 20.15
N ILE A 7 -5.87 10.56 20.10
CA ILE A 7 -5.53 9.86 18.86
C ILE A 7 -6.21 8.49 18.89
N ILE A 8 -6.99 8.17 17.86
CA ILE A 8 -7.65 6.88 17.68
C ILE A 8 -6.90 6.07 16.64
N GLY A 9 -6.30 4.97 17.06
CA GLY A 9 -5.48 4.07 16.27
C GLY A 9 -4.00 4.14 16.63
N SER A 10 -3.44 3.02 17.11
CA SER A 10 -2.05 2.86 17.56
C SER A 10 -1.15 2.24 16.48
N GLY A 11 -1.48 2.46 15.19
CA GLY A 11 -0.66 2.10 14.06
C GLY A 11 0.51 3.07 13.84
N ALA A 12 1.20 2.92 12.72
CA ALA A 12 2.37 3.73 12.33
C ALA A 12 2.09 5.24 12.43
N ALA A 13 1.04 5.72 11.78
CA ALA A 13 0.70 7.14 11.76
C ALA A 13 0.31 7.67 13.13
N GLY A 14 -0.49 6.91 13.90
CA GLY A 14 -0.93 7.31 15.23
C GLY A 14 0.22 7.40 16.22
N LEU A 15 1.15 6.44 16.22
CA LEU A 15 2.35 6.47 17.07
C LEU A 15 3.25 7.66 16.72
N MET A 16 3.48 7.91 15.42
CA MET A 16 4.27 9.08 14.98
C MET A 16 3.61 10.39 15.40
N CYS A 17 2.30 10.53 15.23
CA CYS A 17 1.58 11.73 15.67
C CYS A 17 1.66 11.90 17.18
N ALA A 18 1.48 10.82 17.94
CA ALA A 18 1.52 10.84 19.40
C ALA A 18 2.88 11.31 19.94
N LEU A 19 3.97 10.70 19.43
CA LEU A 19 5.32 11.08 19.87
C LEU A 19 5.64 12.55 19.52
N GLN A 20 5.26 13.02 18.34
CA GLN A 20 5.53 14.39 17.91
C GLN A 20 4.74 15.42 18.73
N ALA A 21 3.47 15.15 18.99
CA ALA A 21 2.66 16.02 19.85
C ALA A 21 3.17 16.03 21.30
N GLY A 22 3.53 14.86 21.85
CA GLY A 22 4.08 14.74 23.20
C GLY A 22 5.42 15.44 23.35
N GLN A 23 6.34 15.33 22.40
CA GLN A 23 7.63 16.03 22.38
C GLN A 23 7.46 17.56 22.37
N ARG A 24 6.34 18.07 21.86
CA ARG A 24 5.96 19.50 21.93
C ARG A 24 5.31 19.90 23.25
N GLY A 25 5.26 19.00 24.23
CA GLY A 25 4.65 19.24 25.54
C GLY A 25 3.12 19.14 25.57
N ARG A 26 2.49 18.55 24.55
CA ARG A 26 1.05 18.28 24.56
C ARG A 26 0.73 17.07 25.45
N SER A 27 -0.37 17.14 26.18
CA SER A 27 -0.94 15.98 26.86
C SER A 27 -1.68 15.12 25.84
N VAL A 28 -1.19 13.89 25.62
CA VAL A 28 -1.68 12.99 24.56
C VAL A 28 -2.23 11.70 25.13
N VAL A 29 -3.41 11.30 24.62
CA VAL A 29 -3.99 9.96 24.83
C VAL A 29 -4.09 9.26 23.49
N LEU A 30 -3.54 8.04 23.41
CA LEU A 30 -3.61 7.13 22.28
C LEU A 30 -4.54 5.96 22.63
N ILE A 31 -5.61 5.77 21.86
CA ILE A 31 -6.65 4.78 22.12
C ILE A 31 -6.71 3.77 20.97
N ASP A 32 -6.78 2.49 21.28
CA ASP A 32 -6.95 1.43 20.28
C ASP A 32 -7.76 0.25 20.85
N HIS A 33 -8.63 -0.33 20.02
CA HIS A 33 -9.36 -1.54 20.34
C HIS A 33 -8.47 -2.80 20.32
N ALA A 34 -7.35 -2.75 19.60
CA ALA A 34 -6.41 -3.84 19.51
C ALA A 34 -5.69 -4.09 20.86
N LYS A 35 -5.28 -5.34 21.08
CA LYS A 35 -4.51 -5.72 22.30
C LYS A 35 -3.04 -5.29 22.20
N LYS A 36 -2.50 -5.23 21.00
CA LYS A 36 -1.08 -4.91 20.73
C LYS A 36 -0.95 -3.71 19.82
N LEU A 37 0.13 -2.96 20.02
CA LEU A 37 0.49 -1.84 19.16
C LEU A 37 0.90 -2.29 17.76
N ALA A 38 0.56 -1.49 16.77
CA ALA A 38 1.19 -1.51 15.44
C ALA A 38 1.15 -2.87 14.70
N GLU A 39 0.02 -3.57 14.74
CA GLU A 39 -0.12 -4.91 14.13
C GLU A 39 0.32 -4.96 12.65
N LYS A 40 0.05 -3.93 11.84
CA LYS A 40 0.54 -3.87 10.45
C LYS A 40 2.06 -3.75 10.36
N ILE A 41 2.72 -3.01 11.25
CA ILE A 41 4.19 -2.97 11.31
C ILE A 41 4.72 -4.38 11.60
N ARG A 42 4.13 -5.06 12.58
CA ARG A 42 4.52 -6.39 13.05
C ARG A 42 4.60 -7.43 11.94
N ILE A 43 3.62 -7.46 11.05
CA ILE A 43 3.53 -8.46 9.97
C ILE A 43 4.19 -8.02 8.67
N SER A 44 4.51 -6.74 8.52
CA SER A 44 5.01 -6.19 7.27
C SER A 44 6.41 -6.70 6.93
N GLY A 45 6.72 -6.76 5.64
CA GLY A 45 8.03 -7.17 5.16
C GLY A 45 8.44 -8.58 5.61
N GLY A 46 7.47 -9.50 5.83
CA GLY A 46 7.74 -10.83 6.36
C GLY A 46 8.21 -10.83 7.82
N GLY A 47 7.77 -9.85 8.61
CA GLY A 47 8.14 -9.66 10.02
C GLY A 47 9.38 -8.79 10.25
N ARG A 48 10.00 -8.25 9.18
CA ARG A 48 11.18 -7.37 9.26
C ARG A 48 10.87 -5.89 9.03
N CYS A 49 9.62 -5.54 8.79
CA CYS A 49 9.15 -4.20 8.48
C CYS A 49 9.92 -3.51 7.33
N ASN A 50 9.28 -3.42 6.18
CA ASN A 50 9.74 -2.53 5.11
C ASN A 50 9.32 -1.09 5.45
N PHE A 51 10.15 -0.40 6.25
CA PHE A 51 9.74 0.81 6.96
C PHE A 51 9.75 2.09 6.13
N THR A 52 10.47 2.14 5.01
CA THR A 52 10.49 3.28 4.06
C THR A 52 11.10 2.88 2.73
N ASN A 53 11.13 3.85 1.80
CA ASN A 53 11.80 3.74 0.52
C ASN A 53 12.65 4.98 0.23
N LEU A 54 13.93 4.79 -0.13
CA LEU A 54 14.86 5.88 -0.44
C LEU A 54 14.41 6.71 -1.65
N ASN A 55 13.69 6.09 -2.58
CA ASN A 55 13.24 6.71 -3.83
C ASN A 55 11.87 7.39 -3.69
N THR A 56 11.44 7.68 -2.46
CA THR A 56 10.13 8.29 -2.19
C THR A 56 9.97 9.64 -2.88
N LYS A 57 8.97 9.71 -3.75
CA LYS A 57 8.56 10.92 -4.50
C LYS A 57 7.03 11.00 -4.51
N PRO A 58 6.43 12.19 -4.67
CA PRO A 58 4.96 12.33 -4.75
C PRO A 58 4.31 11.46 -5.82
N GLU A 59 5.02 11.23 -6.94
CA GLU A 59 4.56 10.43 -8.07
C GLU A 59 4.38 8.93 -7.73
N ASN A 60 4.95 8.46 -6.62
CA ASN A 60 4.77 7.09 -6.11
C ASN A 60 3.48 6.92 -5.31
N PHE A 61 2.64 7.95 -5.22
CA PHE A 61 1.39 7.92 -4.46
C PHE A 61 0.18 8.16 -5.36
N ILE A 62 -0.86 7.37 -5.15
CA ILE A 62 -2.14 7.46 -5.82
C ILE A 62 -3.09 8.24 -4.92
N SER A 63 -3.75 9.24 -5.48
CA SER A 63 -4.79 10.04 -4.83
C SER A 63 -5.61 10.75 -5.92
N ASP A 64 -6.87 11.05 -5.65
CA ASP A 64 -7.67 11.94 -6.50
C ASP A 64 -7.13 13.39 -6.51
N ASN A 65 -6.23 13.71 -5.58
CA ASN A 65 -5.46 14.96 -5.52
C ASN A 65 -3.95 14.65 -5.41
N PRO A 66 -3.24 14.40 -6.52
CA PRO A 66 -1.85 13.92 -6.53
C PRO A 66 -0.84 14.84 -5.83
N ASN A 67 -1.16 16.13 -5.66
CA ASN A 67 -0.26 17.09 -5.02
C ASN A 67 -0.41 17.15 -3.50
N PHE A 68 -1.43 16.53 -2.92
CA PHE A 68 -1.72 16.63 -1.50
C PHE A 68 -0.57 16.14 -0.61
N CYS A 69 0.04 15.00 -0.94
CA CYS A 69 1.09 14.38 -0.14
C CYS A 69 2.41 15.17 -0.10
N ARG A 70 2.65 16.09 -1.07
CA ARG A 70 3.94 16.81 -1.25
C ARG A 70 4.40 17.52 0.02
N SER A 71 3.50 18.24 0.67
CA SER A 71 3.84 19.03 1.86
C SER A 71 4.28 18.17 3.05
N ALA A 72 3.58 17.06 3.31
CA ALA A 72 3.93 16.17 4.40
C ALA A 72 5.24 15.40 4.10
N LEU A 73 5.38 14.85 2.90
CA LEU A 73 6.57 14.10 2.48
C LEU A 73 7.85 14.95 2.46
N SER A 74 7.75 16.24 2.16
CA SER A 74 8.92 17.15 2.18
C SER A 74 9.37 17.54 3.59
N ARG A 75 8.47 17.46 4.59
CA ARG A 75 8.76 17.82 5.99
C ARG A 75 9.19 16.64 6.85
N TYR A 76 8.90 15.43 6.41
CA TYR A 76 9.37 14.19 7.05
C TYR A 76 9.73 13.19 5.98
N THR A 77 11.02 13.11 5.71
CA THR A 77 11.63 12.35 4.63
C THR A 77 12.03 10.94 5.08
N PRO A 78 12.39 10.03 4.17
CA PRO A 78 13.01 8.76 4.54
C PRO A 78 14.23 8.91 5.45
N GLN A 79 15.05 9.95 5.24
CA GLN A 79 16.24 10.23 6.02
C GLN A 79 15.91 10.58 7.48
N ASP A 80 14.78 11.26 7.72
CA ASP A 80 14.34 11.57 9.09
C ASP A 80 13.98 10.30 9.87
N PHE A 81 13.31 9.35 9.23
CA PHE A 81 13.02 8.07 9.88
C PHE A 81 14.28 7.22 10.07
N ILE A 82 15.21 7.24 9.10
CA ILE A 82 16.52 6.59 9.23
C ILE A 82 17.30 7.18 10.41
N ALA A 83 17.30 8.50 10.57
CA ALA A 83 17.94 9.16 11.71
C ALA A 83 17.33 8.71 13.05
N LEU A 84 16.00 8.50 13.10
CA LEU A 84 15.33 7.95 14.28
C LEU A 84 15.78 6.52 14.59
N LEU A 85 15.90 5.63 13.58
CA LEU A 85 16.44 4.28 13.78
C LEU A 85 17.88 4.32 14.32
N GLN A 86 18.73 5.19 13.72
CA GLN A 86 20.13 5.35 14.14
C GLN A 86 20.26 5.85 15.58
N LYS A 87 19.40 6.78 16.02
CA LYS A 87 19.31 7.22 17.42
C LYS A 87 19.11 6.04 18.39
N HIS A 88 18.39 5.01 17.94
CA HIS A 88 18.12 3.79 18.73
C HIS A 88 19.03 2.61 18.40
N SER A 89 20.08 2.83 17.60
CA SER A 89 21.04 1.78 17.17
C SER A 89 20.38 0.60 16.47
N ILE A 90 19.25 0.84 15.77
CA ILE A 90 18.56 -0.18 14.97
C ILE A 90 19.22 -0.24 13.59
N THR A 91 19.72 -1.43 13.22
CA THR A 91 20.34 -1.67 11.90
C THR A 91 19.30 -2.03 10.84
N PHE A 92 19.63 -1.73 9.60
CA PHE A 92 18.76 -1.97 8.45
C PHE A 92 19.59 -2.15 7.17
N HIS A 93 18.98 -2.73 6.16
CA HIS A 93 19.59 -2.88 4.83
C HIS A 93 18.63 -2.46 3.72
N GLU A 94 19.20 -2.09 2.58
CA GLU A 94 18.45 -1.96 1.33
C GLU A 94 18.37 -3.34 0.66
N LYS A 95 17.15 -3.76 0.30
CA LYS A 95 16.94 -5.03 -0.40
C LYS A 95 16.98 -4.86 -1.91
N THR A 96 16.10 -4.02 -2.46
CA THR A 96 16.00 -3.71 -3.90
C THR A 96 15.17 -2.45 -4.08
N LEU A 97 15.38 -1.71 -5.17
CA LEU A 97 14.58 -0.55 -5.57
C LEU A 97 14.38 0.50 -4.46
N GLY A 98 15.37 0.69 -3.59
CA GLY A 98 15.29 1.65 -2.48
C GLY A 98 14.50 1.19 -1.26
N GLN A 99 14.02 -0.05 -1.23
CA GLN A 99 13.24 -0.61 -0.11
C GLN A 99 14.15 -0.88 1.09
N LEU A 100 13.84 -0.27 2.24
CA LEU A 100 14.61 -0.46 3.47
C LEU A 100 13.88 -1.39 4.45
N PHE A 101 14.61 -2.39 4.93
CA PHE A 101 14.14 -3.37 5.90
C PHE A 101 14.97 -3.33 7.17
N CYS A 102 14.32 -3.51 8.31
CA CYS A 102 15.01 -3.74 9.57
C CYS A 102 15.79 -5.08 9.52
N ASP A 103 17.02 -5.11 10.02
CA ASP A 103 17.82 -6.33 10.07
C ASP A 103 17.26 -7.31 11.12
N GLU A 104 16.75 -6.75 12.20
CA GLU A 104 16.06 -7.47 13.25
C GLU A 104 14.57 -7.67 12.90
N GLU A 105 13.80 -8.17 13.85
CA GLU A 105 12.34 -8.26 13.72
C GLU A 105 11.70 -6.87 13.82
N SER A 106 10.51 -6.74 13.24
CA SER A 106 9.68 -5.52 13.29
C SER A 106 9.43 -5.00 14.72
N GLU A 107 9.60 -5.86 15.73
CA GLU A 107 9.47 -5.50 17.15
C GLU A 107 10.50 -4.45 17.57
N ALA A 108 11.68 -4.39 16.95
CA ALA A 108 12.67 -3.36 17.21
C ALA A 108 12.11 -1.96 16.89
N ILE A 109 11.46 -1.81 15.73
CA ILE A 109 10.81 -0.54 15.32
C ILE A 109 9.61 -0.23 16.24
N ILE A 110 8.79 -1.21 16.57
CA ILE A 110 7.65 -1.05 17.49
C ILE A 110 8.15 -0.63 18.88
N GLY A 111 9.21 -1.28 19.38
CA GLY A 111 9.84 -0.95 20.65
C GLY A 111 10.40 0.46 20.71
N MET A 112 11.05 0.88 19.62
CA MET A 112 11.54 2.26 19.44
C MET A 112 10.39 3.27 19.52
N LEU A 113 9.35 3.11 18.72
CA LEU A 113 8.19 4.03 18.71
C LEU A 113 7.49 4.07 20.07
N ARG A 114 7.38 2.91 20.74
CA ARG A 114 6.83 2.83 22.08
C ARG A 114 7.67 3.63 23.08
N LYS A 115 8.99 3.46 23.06
CA LYS A 115 9.92 4.16 23.94
C LYS A 115 9.85 5.69 23.74
N GLU A 116 9.87 6.15 22.48
CA GLU A 116 9.73 7.57 22.16
C GLU A 116 8.38 8.14 22.67
N CYS A 117 7.28 7.38 22.54
CA CYS A 117 5.99 7.78 23.09
C CYS A 117 6.00 7.83 24.63
N ASP A 118 6.67 6.87 25.30
CA ASP A 118 6.79 6.85 26.76
C ASP A 118 7.58 8.04 27.28
N GLU A 119 8.73 8.33 26.65
CA GLU A 119 9.56 9.49 26.96
C GLU A 119 8.84 10.82 26.72
N ALA A 120 7.95 10.88 25.73
CA ALA A 120 7.09 12.03 25.42
C ALA A 120 5.83 12.11 26.31
N GLY A 121 5.65 11.22 27.29
CA GLY A 121 4.53 11.24 28.23
C GLY A 121 3.18 10.81 27.65
N VAL A 122 3.16 10.12 26.53
CA VAL A 122 1.92 9.62 25.88
C VAL A 122 1.25 8.55 26.72
N LYS A 123 -0.03 8.71 27.04
CA LYS A 123 -0.86 7.72 27.74
C LYS A 123 -1.55 6.82 26.72
N ARG A 124 -1.38 5.50 26.83
CA ARG A 124 -1.96 4.52 25.90
C ARG A 124 -3.07 3.71 26.56
N PHE A 125 -4.18 3.56 25.83
CA PHE A 125 -5.33 2.76 26.23
C PHE A 125 -5.59 1.70 25.15
N MET A 126 -5.00 0.51 25.34
CA MET A 126 -5.19 -0.65 24.48
C MET A 126 -6.38 -1.48 24.93
N SER A 127 -6.99 -2.28 24.04
CA SER A 127 -8.25 -3.00 24.29
C SER A 127 -9.31 -2.04 24.84
N CYS A 128 -9.47 -0.92 24.17
CA CYS A 128 -10.34 0.17 24.56
C CYS A 128 -11.26 0.53 23.38
N ASP A 129 -12.51 0.14 23.47
CA ASP A 129 -13.51 0.38 22.43
C ASP A 129 -14.05 1.80 22.52
N ILE A 130 -14.25 2.43 21.38
CA ILE A 130 -14.88 3.74 21.27
C ILE A 130 -16.40 3.53 21.15
N GLU A 131 -17.16 4.11 22.04
CA GLU A 131 -18.63 4.01 22.09
C GLU A 131 -19.30 5.20 21.41
N ALA A 132 -18.77 6.41 21.62
CA ALA A 132 -19.31 7.62 21.02
C ALA A 132 -18.26 8.73 20.90
N ILE A 133 -18.41 9.56 19.87
CA ILE A 133 -17.69 10.82 19.71
C ILE A 133 -18.71 11.93 19.63
N LYS A 134 -18.58 12.94 20.50
CA LYS A 134 -19.38 14.17 20.46
C LYS A 134 -18.44 15.35 20.22
N HIS A 135 -18.91 16.32 19.45
CA HIS A 135 -18.20 17.56 19.16
C HIS A 135 -19.03 18.75 19.58
N THR A 136 -18.42 19.66 20.31
CA THR A 136 -19.00 20.97 20.58
C THR A 136 -18.26 21.99 19.72
N PRO A 137 -18.88 22.53 18.67
CA PRO A 137 -18.27 23.52 17.82
C PRO A 137 -17.92 24.78 18.61
N TYR A 138 -16.99 25.55 18.06
CA TYR A 138 -16.63 26.85 18.63
C TYR A 138 -17.87 27.75 18.72
N VAL A 139 -18.20 28.22 19.93
CA VAL A 139 -19.24 29.21 20.15
C VAL A 139 -18.61 30.39 20.89
N GLY A 140 -18.28 31.46 20.17
CA GLY A 140 -17.76 32.68 20.77
C GLY A 140 -17.47 33.76 19.74
N GLU A 141 -17.63 35.02 20.11
CA GLU A 141 -17.14 36.18 19.34
C GLU A 141 -15.63 36.12 19.26
N ALA A 142 -15.07 36.60 18.15
CA ALA A 142 -13.60 36.64 17.92
C ALA A 142 -12.94 37.41 19.07
N GLY A 143 -12.23 36.68 19.97
CA GLY A 143 -11.45 37.26 21.05
C GLY A 143 -11.65 36.71 22.46
N LEU A 144 -12.74 35.95 22.74
CA LEU A 144 -13.02 35.39 24.08
C LEU A 144 -13.36 33.89 23.98
N GLY A 145 -12.48 33.11 23.30
CA GLY A 145 -12.82 31.82 22.74
C GLY A 145 -12.90 30.65 23.70
N LYS A 146 -14.03 29.97 23.72
CA LYS A 146 -14.07 28.55 24.02
C LYS A 146 -13.61 27.80 22.75
N LYS A 147 -12.50 27.08 22.82
CA LYS A 147 -12.03 26.22 21.71
C LYS A 147 -13.06 25.11 21.45
N ALA A 148 -13.22 24.69 20.19
CA ALA A 148 -13.95 23.48 19.86
C ALA A 148 -13.43 22.30 20.72
N LYS A 149 -14.31 21.37 21.08
CA LYS A 149 -13.95 20.25 21.96
C LYS A 149 -14.58 18.96 21.48
N PHE A 150 -13.80 17.92 21.59
CA PHE A 150 -14.24 16.54 21.36
C PHE A 150 -14.39 15.82 22.70
N TYR A 151 -15.49 15.09 22.83
CA TYR A 151 -15.77 14.19 23.95
C TYR A 151 -15.84 12.79 23.39
N VAL A 152 -14.95 11.91 23.84
CA VAL A 152 -14.85 10.53 23.41
C VAL A 152 -15.23 9.63 24.58
N THR A 153 -16.36 8.94 24.45
CA THR A 153 -16.81 7.92 25.41
C THR A 153 -16.26 6.57 24.99
N THR A 154 -15.67 5.85 25.92
CA THR A 154 -15.01 4.57 25.66
C THR A 154 -15.36 3.56 26.75
N SER A 155 -15.07 2.27 26.50
CA SER A 155 -15.17 1.20 27.49
C SER A 155 -14.30 1.40 28.74
N ARG A 156 -13.40 2.41 28.72
CA ARG A 156 -12.49 2.74 29.85
C ARG A 156 -12.69 4.15 30.40
N GLY A 157 -13.84 4.78 30.11
CA GLY A 157 -14.22 6.10 30.60
C GLY A 157 -14.23 7.16 29.50
N GLU A 158 -14.40 8.40 29.93
CA GLU A 158 -14.59 9.55 29.05
C GLU A 158 -13.32 10.40 28.95
N PHE A 159 -13.05 10.87 27.72
CA PHE A 159 -11.93 11.75 27.38
C PHE A 159 -12.46 13.03 26.74
N GLU A 160 -11.85 14.15 27.10
CA GLU A 160 -12.13 15.49 26.54
C GLU A 160 -10.81 16.05 25.96
N ALA A 161 -10.84 16.49 24.70
CA ALA A 161 -9.69 17.12 24.05
C ALA A 161 -10.10 18.25 23.12
N VAL A 162 -9.12 19.09 22.76
CA VAL A 162 -9.24 20.12 21.72
C VAL A 162 -9.00 19.52 20.33
N SER A 163 -8.11 18.55 20.25
CA SER A 163 -7.76 17.90 18.98
C SER A 163 -8.12 16.41 19.01
N LEU A 164 -8.78 15.93 17.95
CA LEU A 164 -9.10 14.54 17.71
C LEU A 164 -8.43 14.08 16.41
N VAL A 165 -7.57 13.07 16.49
CA VAL A 165 -6.84 12.51 15.36
C VAL A 165 -7.32 11.11 15.05
N ILE A 166 -7.75 10.87 13.82
CA ILE A 166 -8.18 9.56 13.33
C ILE A 166 -7.02 8.93 12.55
N ALA A 167 -6.46 7.86 13.10
CA ALA A 167 -5.30 7.13 12.59
C ALA A 167 -5.56 5.63 12.44
N THR A 168 -6.81 5.27 12.11
CA THR A 168 -7.35 3.90 12.16
C THR A 168 -6.87 3.00 11.02
N GLY A 169 -6.18 3.56 10.02
CA GLY A 169 -5.79 2.82 8.82
C GLY A 169 -6.98 2.57 7.88
N GLY A 170 -6.77 1.68 6.91
CA GLY A 170 -7.78 1.27 5.94
C GLY A 170 -8.44 -0.06 6.26
N LEU A 171 -9.00 -0.73 5.24
CA LEU A 171 -9.75 -1.99 5.35
C LEU A 171 -8.91 -3.24 5.07
N SER A 172 -7.66 -3.06 4.58
CA SER A 172 -6.79 -4.14 4.17
C SER A 172 -6.32 -4.97 5.38
N ILE A 173 -6.20 -6.29 5.15
CA ILE A 173 -5.78 -7.30 6.12
C ILE A 173 -6.65 -7.24 7.40
N PRO A 174 -7.97 -7.56 7.33
CA PRO A 174 -8.87 -7.47 8.49
C PRO A 174 -8.38 -8.20 9.75
N LYS A 175 -7.57 -9.26 9.57
CA LYS A 175 -6.98 -10.03 10.68
C LYS A 175 -6.06 -9.20 11.60
N THR A 176 -5.60 -8.04 11.16
CA THR A 176 -4.79 -7.11 11.96
C THR A 176 -5.63 -6.12 12.75
N GLY A 177 -6.95 -6.28 12.76
CA GLY A 177 -7.87 -5.35 13.44
C GLY A 177 -8.34 -4.19 12.56
N ALA A 178 -8.16 -4.24 11.24
CA ALA A 178 -8.66 -3.21 10.33
C ALA A 178 -10.20 -3.19 10.33
N THR A 179 -10.78 -2.00 10.51
CA THR A 179 -12.23 -1.76 10.56
C THR A 179 -12.59 -0.50 9.78
N PRO A 180 -13.85 -0.31 9.37
CA PRO A 180 -14.31 0.91 8.71
C PRO A 180 -14.50 2.10 9.67
N TYR A 181 -14.09 1.99 10.92
CA TYR A 181 -14.39 2.96 11.96
C TYR A 181 -14.00 4.41 11.60
N GLY A 182 -12.82 4.63 11.02
CA GLY A 182 -12.38 5.96 10.61
C GLY A 182 -13.26 6.58 9.52
N TYR A 183 -13.80 5.75 8.64
CA TYR A 183 -14.75 6.19 7.62
C TYR A 183 -16.13 6.53 8.23
N HIS A 184 -16.60 5.76 9.21
CA HIS A 184 -17.83 6.11 9.96
C HIS A 184 -17.68 7.43 10.71
N VAL A 185 -16.49 7.71 11.28
CA VAL A 185 -16.22 9.01 11.89
C VAL A 185 -16.30 10.13 10.85
N ALA A 186 -15.73 9.92 9.66
CA ALA A 186 -15.83 10.90 8.58
C ALA A 186 -17.28 11.16 8.16
N GLU A 187 -18.08 10.12 8.00
CA GLU A 187 -19.52 10.22 7.70
C GLU A 187 -20.25 11.00 8.79
N GLN A 188 -19.97 10.74 10.07
CA GLN A 188 -20.55 11.46 11.22
C GLN A 188 -20.28 12.96 11.15
N PHE A 189 -19.12 13.37 10.66
CA PHE A 189 -18.72 14.77 10.53
C PHE A 189 -18.93 15.35 9.11
N ASN A 190 -19.63 14.62 8.24
CA ASN A 190 -19.86 14.99 6.81
C ASN A 190 -18.57 15.26 6.04
N VAL A 191 -17.46 14.57 6.39
CA VAL A 191 -16.22 14.63 5.65
C VAL A 191 -16.28 13.64 4.46
N PRO A 192 -16.11 14.09 3.21
CA PRO A 192 -16.28 13.24 2.05
C PRO A 192 -15.21 12.13 1.98
N ILE A 193 -15.61 10.98 1.41
CA ILE A 193 -14.78 9.80 1.24
C ILE A 193 -14.78 9.44 -0.25
N THR A 194 -13.60 9.22 -0.83
CA THR A 194 -13.45 8.71 -2.19
C THR A 194 -13.76 7.22 -2.25
N LYS A 195 -13.92 6.67 -3.47
CA LYS A 195 -14.28 5.26 -3.64
C LYS A 195 -13.20 4.32 -3.08
N LEU A 196 -13.56 3.56 -2.07
CA LEU A 196 -12.68 2.56 -1.45
C LEU A 196 -12.56 1.31 -2.33
N ARG A 197 -11.33 0.81 -2.49
CA ARG A 197 -11.03 -0.45 -3.18
C ARG A 197 -9.77 -1.09 -2.65
N ALA A 198 -9.66 -2.41 -2.78
CA ALA A 198 -8.44 -3.14 -2.46
C ALA A 198 -7.30 -2.68 -3.39
N GLY A 199 -6.13 -2.40 -2.84
CA GLY A 199 -4.91 -2.04 -3.57
C GLY A 199 -3.75 -2.97 -3.19
N LEU A 200 -2.73 -3.03 -4.06
CA LEU A 200 -1.61 -3.97 -3.90
C LEU A 200 -2.15 -5.39 -3.61
N VAL A 201 -3.00 -5.89 -4.51
CA VAL A 201 -3.81 -7.08 -4.31
C VAL A 201 -3.65 -8.05 -5.49
N PRO A 202 -3.57 -9.37 -5.27
CA PRO A 202 -3.57 -10.35 -6.35
C PRO A 202 -4.84 -10.24 -7.20
N LEU A 203 -4.68 -10.40 -8.52
CA LEU A 203 -5.76 -10.41 -9.49
C LEU A 203 -6.24 -11.82 -9.76
N THR A 204 -7.55 -11.98 -9.89
CA THR A 204 -8.22 -13.26 -10.18
C THR A 204 -8.76 -13.27 -11.60
N PHE A 205 -8.95 -14.47 -12.14
CA PHE A 205 -9.48 -14.70 -13.48
C PHE A 205 -10.72 -15.60 -13.41
N ALA A 206 -11.51 -15.61 -14.45
CA ALA A 206 -12.58 -16.59 -14.58
C ALA A 206 -11.99 -18.01 -14.59
N PRO A 207 -12.61 -18.98 -13.90
CA PRO A 207 -12.04 -20.32 -13.76
C PRO A 207 -11.73 -21.01 -15.09
N GLU A 208 -12.56 -20.80 -16.09
CA GLU A 208 -12.39 -21.34 -17.46
C GLU A 208 -11.15 -20.76 -18.14
N ASP A 209 -10.89 -19.46 -18.02
CA ASP A 209 -9.74 -18.79 -18.62
C ASP A 209 -8.44 -19.13 -17.91
N TRP A 210 -8.51 -19.38 -16.58
CA TRP A 210 -7.33 -19.63 -15.77
C TRP A 210 -6.98 -21.12 -15.60
N LYS A 211 -7.89 -22.02 -15.93
CA LYS A 211 -7.69 -23.47 -15.80
C LYS A 211 -6.35 -23.96 -16.37
N PRO A 212 -5.88 -23.51 -17.57
CA PRO A 212 -4.60 -23.97 -18.11
C PRO A 212 -3.40 -23.60 -17.26
N TYR A 213 -3.48 -22.49 -16.53
CA TYR A 213 -2.37 -21.93 -15.73
C TYR A 213 -2.43 -22.34 -14.25
N SER A 214 -3.54 -22.89 -13.77
CA SER A 214 -3.77 -23.18 -12.34
C SER A 214 -2.74 -24.16 -11.75
N GLU A 215 -2.28 -25.13 -12.56
CA GLU A 215 -1.25 -26.10 -12.19
C GLU A 215 0.16 -25.50 -12.08
N LEU A 216 0.37 -24.25 -12.57
CA LEU A 216 1.64 -23.54 -12.55
C LEU A 216 1.82 -22.72 -11.27
N THR A 217 1.02 -22.97 -10.25
CA THR A 217 1.11 -22.25 -8.96
C THR A 217 2.54 -22.27 -8.40
N GLY A 218 3.08 -21.07 -8.11
CA GLY A 218 4.44 -20.89 -7.60
C GLY A 218 5.47 -20.54 -8.68
N VAL A 219 5.14 -20.67 -9.98
CA VAL A 219 6.03 -20.20 -11.05
C VAL A 219 6.10 -18.67 -11.02
N SER A 220 7.33 -18.15 -11.07
CA SER A 220 7.60 -16.71 -11.09
C SER A 220 8.61 -16.35 -12.18
N PHE A 221 8.47 -15.18 -12.78
CA PHE A 221 9.37 -14.64 -13.80
C PHE A 221 9.37 -13.11 -13.77
N ASP A 222 10.47 -12.48 -14.19
CA ASP A 222 10.58 -11.02 -14.39
C ASP A 222 9.74 -10.59 -15.59
N ALA A 223 9.00 -9.50 -15.45
CA ALA A 223 8.18 -8.96 -16.53
C ALA A 223 7.89 -7.47 -16.33
N ILE A 224 7.48 -6.79 -17.40
CA ILE A 224 6.82 -5.49 -17.31
C ILE A 224 5.31 -5.70 -17.42
N VAL A 225 4.60 -5.30 -16.38
CA VAL A 225 3.13 -5.33 -16.35
C VAL A 225 2.59 -3.92 -16.54
N SER A 226 1.75 -3.73 -17.55
CA SER A 226 1.19 -2.42 -17.92
C SER A 226 -0.33 -2.42 -17.76
N THR A 227 -0.87 -1.31 -17.24
CA THR A 227 -2.30 -1.02 -17.18
C THR A 227 -2.52 0.49 -17.35
N GLY A 228 -3.34 0.88 -18.33
CA GLY A 228 -3.49 2.28 -18.69
C GLY A 228 -2.15 2.92 -19.07
N LYS A 229 -1.73 3.95 -18.32
CA LYS A 229 -0.46 4.66 -18.51
C LYS A 229 0.66 4.19 -17.56
N GLN A 230 0.38 3.24 -16.69
CA GLN A 230 1.33 2.77 -15.69
C GLN A 230 1.95 1.44 -16.10
N SER A 231 3.23 1.31 -15.82
CA SER A 231 4.00 0.10 -16.07
C SER A 231 4.94 -0.18 -14.90
N PHE A 232 5.04 -1.45 -14.51
CA PHE A 232 5.88 -1.89 -13.40
C PHE A 232 6.71 -3.09 -13.83
N ARG A 233 8.04 -2.97 -13.68
CA ARG A 233 8.95 -4.08 -13.93
C ARG A 233 9.35 -4.72 -12.62
N GLU A 234 8.86 -5.89 -12.36
CA GLU A 234 9.19 -6.76 -11.25
C GLU A 234 8.68 -8.19 -11.54
N ASN A 235 8.88 -9.10 -10.61
CA ASN A 235 8.40 -10.48 -10.76
C ASN A 235 6.86 -10.56 -10.79
N VAL A 236 6.36 -11.35 -11.73
CA VAL A 236 5.00 -11.89 -11.77
C VAL A 236 5.02 -13.27 -11.11
N LEU A 237 3.99 -13.61 -10.35
CA LEU A 237 3.79 -14.90 -9.71
C LEU A 237 2.46 -15.50 -10.16
N VAL A 238 2.52 -16.72 -10.70
CA VAL A 238 1.33 -17.51 -11.03
C VAL A 238 0.77 -18.16 -9.77
N THR A 239 -0.54 -18.05 -9.57
CA THR A 239 -1.27 -18.67 -8.45
C THR A 239 -2.42 -19.53 -8.97
N HIS A 240 -2.98 -20.36 -8.12
CA HIS A 240 -4.12 -21.22 -8.48
C HIS A 240 -5.40 -20.45 -8.91
N ARG A 241 -5.50 -19.15 -8.64
CA ARG A 241 -6.68 -18.34 -8.96
C ARG A 241 -6.37 -17.17 -9.90
N GLY A 242 -5.11 -16.96 -10.25
CA GLY A 242 -4.72 -15.82 -11.08
C GLY A 242 -3.27 -15.43 -10.88
N LEU A 243 -3.00 -14.12 -10.98
CA LEU A 243 -1.67 -13.55 -10.92
C LEU A 243 -1.45 -12.75 -9.64
N SER A 244 -0.22 -12.81 -9.14
CA SER A 244 0.30 -12.10 -8.00
C SER A 244 1.76 -11.68 -8.29
N GLY A 245 2.52 -11.38 -7.27
CA GLY A 245 3.90 -10.89 -7.39
C GLY A 245 3.95 -9.37 -7.48
N PRO A 246 5.12 -8.77 -7.21
CA PRO A 246 5.24 -7.32 -7.06
C PRO A 246 4.70 -6.52 -8.24
N ALA A 247 5.00 -6.91 -9.49
CA ALA A 247 4.50 -6.21 -10.67
C ALA A 247 2.96 -6.19 -10.75
N ILE A 248 2.32 -7.33 -10.46
CA ILE A 248 0.86 -7.45 -10.45
C ILE A 248 0.24 -6.67 -9.30
N LEU A 249 0.82 -6.75 -8.09
CA LEU A 249 0.32 -6.01 -6.93
C LEU A 249 0.34 -4.51 -7.21
N GLN A 250 1.42 -3.99 -7.77
CA GLN A 250 1.51 -2.57 -8.16
C GLN A 250 0.48 -2.21 -9.23
N ALA A 251 0.41 -2.99 -10.32
CA ALA A 251 -0.55 -2.76 -11.41
C ALA A 251 -2.01 -2.81 -10.92
N SER A 252 -2.33 -3.67 -9.94
CA SER A 252 -3.68 -3.82 -9.38
C SER A 252 -4.23 -2.53 -8.77
N SER A 253 -3.35 -1.67 -8.25
CA SER A 253 -3.73 -0.37 -7.69
C SER A 253 -4.20 0.64 -8.74
N TYR A 254 -3.92 0.40 -10.01
CA TYR A 254 -4.35 1.21 -11.16
C TYR A 254 -5.37 0.51 -12.04
N TRP A 255 -5.43 -0.83 -11.96
CA TRP A 255 -6.33 -1.63 -12.78
C TRP A 255 -7.81 -1.31 -12.51
N GLN A 256 -8.58 -1.25 -13.58
CA GLN A 256 -10.03 -1.07 -13.56
C GLN A 256 -10.72 -2.34 -14.06
N HIS A 257 -11.80 -2.73 -13.38
CA HIS A 257 -12.58 -3.90 -13.77
C HIS A 257 -13.03 -3.80 -15.24
N GLY A 258 -12.86 -4.89 -15.99
CA GLY A 258 -13.18 -4.94 -17.42
C GLY A 258 -12.09 -4.41 -18.34
N THR A 259 -10.90 -4.05 -17.83
CA THR A 259 -9.76 -3.66 -18.67
C THR A 259 -8.67 -4.73 -18.66
N PRO A 260 -7.96 -4.93 -19.79
CA PRO A 260 -6.86 -5.89 -19.86
C PRO A 260 -5.61 -5.38 -19.14
N LEU A 261 -4.74 -6.33 -18.75
CA LEU A 261 -3.33 -6.07 -18.49
C LEU A 261 -2.50 -6.52 -19.69
N SER A 262 -1.46 -5.77 -20.00
CA SER A 262 -0.41 -6.15 -20.94
C SER A 262 0.83 -6.58 -20.17
N ILE A 263 1.37 -7.76 -20.50
CA ILE A 263 2.56 -8.32 -19.83
C ILE A 263 3.65 -8.54 -20.87
N ASN A 264 4.72 -7.75 -20.80
CA ASN A 264 5.95 -8.05 -21.52
C ASN A 264 6.75 -9.03 -20.65
N MET A 265 6.82 -10.28 -21.09
CA MET A 265 7.44 -11.38 -20.33
C MET A 265 8.96 -11.46 -20.55
N LEU A 266 9.51 -10.74 -21.51
CA LEU A 266 10.93 -10.76 -21.88
C LEU A 266 11.43 -9.33 -22.17
N PRO A 267 11.47 -8.46 -21.15
CA PRO A 267 11.74 -7.04 -21.35
C PRO A 267 13.17 -6.72 -21.85
N ASP A 268 14.11 -7.65 -21.67
CA ASP A 268 15.52 -7.47 -22.06
C ASP A 268 15.88 -8.18 -23.40
N ALA A 269 14.92 -8.81 -24.08
CA ALA A 269 15.18 -9.56 -25.30
C ALA A 269 14.33 -9.02 -26.47
N GLU A 270 14.96 -8.75 -27.60
CA GLU A 270 14.26 -8.44 -28.87
C GLU A 270 13.89 -9.76 -29.55
N MET A 271 12.74 -10.34 -29.16
CA MET A 271 12.38 -11.72 -29.53
C MET A 271 12.21 -11.95 -31.02
N GLU A 272 11.86 -10.93 -31.81
CA GLU A 272 11.81 -11.07 -33.28
C GLU A 272 13.21 -11.32 -33.85
N GLU A 273 14.22 -10.60 -33.37
CA GLU A 273 15.61 -10.78 -33.76
C GLU A 273 16.14 -12.14 -33.28
N VAL A 274 15.94 -12.45 -32.00
CA VAL A 274 16.36 -13.73 -31.40
C VAL A 274 15.80 -14.93 -32.15
N LEU A 275 14.48 -14.92 -32.47
CA LEU A 275 13.86 -16.00 -33.26
C LEU A 275 14.35 -16.08 -34.70
N THR A 276 14.74 -14.95 -35.28
CA THR A 276 15.31 -14.88 -36.63
C THR A 276 16.72 -15.45 -36.67
N GLU A 277 17.55 -15.17 -35.69
CA GLU A 277 18.88 -15.75 -35.52
C GLU A 277 18.83 -17.29 -35.37
N GLN A 278 17.80 -17.77 -34.68
CA GLN A 278 17.56 -19.18 -34.41
C GLN A 278 16.78 -19.93 -35.52
N LYS A 279 16.62 -19.32 -36.72
CA LYS A 279 15.81 -19.87 -37.83
C LYS A 279 16.25 -21.24 -38.37
N THR A 280 17.49 -21.68 -38.07
CA THR A 280 17.99 -23.01 -38.45
C THR A 280 17.89 -24.05 -37.35
N SER A 281 17.53 -23.64 -36.16
CA SER A 281 17.44 -24.51 -34.97
C SER A 281 16.30 -25.51 -35.05
N LYS A 282 16.60 -26.78 -34.77
CA LYS A 282 15.59 -27.87 -34.68
C LYS A 282 14.93 -27.94 -33.28
N LYS A 283 15.30 -27.04 -32.36
CA LYS A 283 14.73 -27.02 -31.01
C LYS A 283 13.27 -26.54 -31.07
N GLN A 284 12.36 -27.28 -30.43
CA GLN A 284 10.95 -26.82 -30.31
C GLN A 284 10.83 -25.52 -29.52
N LEU A 285 9.87 -24.67 -29.86
CA LEU A 285 9.65 -23.36 -29.22
C LEU A 285 9.55 -23.46 -27.70
N ALA A 286 8.72 -24.36 -27.16
CA ALA A 286 8.61 -24.52 -25.71
C ALA A 286 9.95 -24.89 -25.05
N ASN A 287 10.76 -25.75 -25.69
CA ASN A 287 12.09 -26.06 -25.20
C ASN A 287 13.08 -24.90 -25.36
N PHE A 288 12.89 -24.05 -26.35
CA PHE A 288 13.70 -22.84 -26.52
C PHE A 288 13.42 -21.82 -25.41
N LEU A 289 12.16 -21.63 -25.07
CA LEU A 289 11.71 -20.69 -24.04
C LEU A 289 12.15 -21.08 -22.61
N THR A 290 12.64 -22.31 -22.39
CA THR A 290 13.20 -22.70 -21.07
C THR A 290 14.45 -21.94 -20.65
N GLN A 291 15.02 -21.11 -21.53
CA GLN A 291 16.11 -20.20 -21.19
C GLN A 291 15.65 -19.09 -20.24
N TRP A 292 14.36 -18.75 -20.25
CA TRP A 292 13.77 -17.67 -19.46
C TRP A 292 12.68 -18.14 -18.50
N PHE A 293 12.00 -19.24 -18.84
CA PHE A 293 10.83 -19.72 -18.07
C PHE A 293 11.00 -21.16 -17.60
N ALA A 294 10.31 -21.50 -16.53
CA ALA A 294 10.14 -22.90 -16.14
C ALA A 294 9.52 -23.69 -17.29
N LYS A 295 9.96 -24.93 -17.48
CA LYS A 295 9.50 -25.81 -18.58
C LYS A 295 7.96 -25.96 -18.59
N SER A 296 7.36 -26.15 -17.41
CA SER A 296 5.91 -26.26 -17.28
C SER A 296 5.18 -25.01 -17.77
N PHE A 297 5.71 -23.82 -17.49
CA PHE A 297 5.13 -22.56 -17.99
C PHE A 297 5.26 -22.46 -19.51
N ALA A 298 6.45 -22.73 -20.04
CA ALA A 298 6.70 -22.68 -21.49
C ALA A 298 5.78 -23.62 -22.28
N ASP A 299 5.54 -24.83 -21.76
CA ASP A 299 4.63 -25.81 -22.40
C ASP A 299 3.19 -25.30 -22.42
N VAL A 300 2.67 -24.85 -21.28
CA VAL A 300 1.30 -24.33 -21.18
C VAL A 300 1.14 -23.07 -22.02
N TRP A 301 2.12 -22.14 -21.97
CA TRP A 301 2.07 -20.89 -22.73
C TRP A 301 2.04 -21.17 -24.25
N CYS A 302 2.88 -22.09 -24.74
CA CYS A 302 2.89 -22.50 -26.16
C CYS A 302 1.58 -23.19 -26.57
N ALA A 303 0.98 -24.00 -25.71
CA ALA A 303 -0.32 -24.58 -25.97
C ALA A 303 -1.41 -23.49 -26.11
N GLN A 304 -1.43 -22.53 -25.19
CA GLN A 304 -2.36 -21.41 -25.22
C GLN A 304 -2.08 -20.43 -26.40
N LEU A 305 -0.81 -20.22 -26.76
CA LEU A 305 -0.45 -19.50 -27.98
C LEU A 305 -1.09 -20.16 -29.22
N THR A 306 -1.02 -21.48 -29.31
CA THR A 306 -1.61 -22.24 -30.43
C THR A 306 -3.11 -22.04 -30.51
N GLU A 307 -3.81 -22.05 -29.37
CA GLU A 307 -5.26 -21.83 -29.32
C GLU A 307 -5.66 -20.42 -29.79
N ARG A 308 -4.93 -19.40 -29.31
CA ARG A 308 -5.23 -18.00 -29.62
C ARG A 308 -4.84 -17.61 -31.06
N THR A 309 -3.66 -18.02 -31.53
CA THR A 309 -3.05 -17.50 -32.76
C THR A 309 -3.00 -18.50 -33.92
N LYS A 310 -3.28 -19.77 -33.65
CA LYS A 310 -3.10 -20.92 -34.58
C LYS A 310 -1.62 -21.17 -34.94
N VAL A 311 -0.67 -20.57 -34.21
CA VAL A 311 0.76 -20.85 -34.35
C VAL A 311 1.13 -22.02 -33.44
N ALA A 312 1.33 -23.18 -34.03
CA ALA A 312 1.63 -24.43 -33.30
C ALA A 312 3.01 -24.39 -32.64
N ASN A 313 3.22 -25.22 -31.60
CA ASN A 313 4.52 -25.42 -30.97
C ASN A 313 5.40 -26.34 -31.87
N LEU A 314 6.17 -25.73 -32.77
CA LEU A 314 7.03 -26.38 -33.76
C LEU A 314 8.51 -26.17 -33.45
N PRO A 315 9.42 -26.93 -34.11
CA PRO A 315 10.83 -26.57 -34.20
C PRO A 315 11.03 -25.18 -34.82
N LEU A 316 11.98 -24.40 -34.30
CA LEU A 316 12.19 -22.98 -34.69
C LEU A 316 12.45 -22.82 -36.20
N ASN A 317 13.09 -23.82 -36.84
CA ASN A 317 13.35 -23.80 -38.29
C ASN A 317 12.11 -24.04 -39.15
N GLN A 318 10.96 -24.36 -38.57
CA GLN A 318 9.71 -24.55 -39.30
C GLN A 318 8.80 -23.29 -39.30
N TYR A 319 9.18 -22.26 -38.57
CA TYR A 319 8.42 -21.01 -38.59
C TYR A 319 8.83 -20.11 -39.73
N ASN A 320 7.85 -19.54 -40.43
CA ASN A 320 8.06 -18.42 -41.34
C ASN A 320 8.15 -17.08 -40.58
N ASP A 321 8.55 -16.00 -41.29
CA ASP A 321 8.74 -14.68 -40.66
C ASP A 321 7.47 -14.14 -40.03
N LYS A 322 6.30 -14.36 -40.64
CA LYS A 322 5.01 -13.92 -40.08
C LYS A 322 4.72 -14.61 -38.75
N GLN A 323 4.98 -15.92 -38.65
CA GLN A 323 4.79 -16.66 -37.41
C GLN A 323 5.78 -16.25 -36.33
N ARG A 324 7.06 -15.97 -36.66
CA ARG A 324 8.04 -15.43 -35.71
C ARG A 324 7.61 -14.10 -35.14
N LYS A 325 7.09 -13.19 -35.97
CA LYS A 325 6.52 -11.91 -35.52
C LYS A 325 5.35 -12.09 -34.56
N VAL A 326 4.45 -13.03 -34.84
CA VAL A 326 3.32 -13.32 -33.93
C VAL A 326 3.82 -13.86 -32.59
N ILE A 327 4.79 -14.79 -32.58
CA ILE A 327 5.36 -15.33 -31.34
C ILE A 327 6.01 -14.21 -30.51
N ALA A 328 6.85 -13.38 -31.16
CA ALA A 328 7.50 -12.26 -30.51
C ALA A 328 6.48 -11.25 -29.93
N ALA A 329 5.47 -10.87 -30.69
CA ALA A 329 4.43 -9.96 -30.26
C ALA A 329 3.65 -10.51 -29.03
N GLU A 330 3.33 -11.79 -29.00
CA GLU A 330 2.65 -12.44 -27.87
C GLU A 330 3.55 -12.53 -26.62
N LEU A 331 4.87 -12.68 -26.77
CA LEU A 331 5.81 -12.66 -25.65
C LEU A 331 6.01 -11.27 -25.07
N HIS A 332 5.98 -10.23 -25.91
CA HIS A 332 6.13 -8.84 -25.48
C HIS A 332 4.83 -8.17 -25.07
N ASN A 333 3.68 -8.77 -25.41
CA ASN A 333 2.37 -8.19 -25.14
C ASN A 333 1.33 -9.27 -24.84
N TRP A 334 1.63 -10.13 -23.87
CA TRP A 334 0.65 -11.10 -23.39
C TRP A 334 -0.53 -10.39 -22.73
N GLN A 335 -1.66 -10.36 -23.43
CA GLN A 335 -2.90 -9.75 -22.95
C GLN A 335 -3.65 -10.73 -22.05
N VAL A 336 -3.96 -10.29 -20.82
CA VAL A 336 -4.77 -11.05 -19.87
C VAL A 336 -5.92 -10.18 -19.35
N MET A 337 -7.08 -10.79 -19.13
CA MET A 337 -8.30 -10.11 -18.68
C MET A 337 -8.67 -10.57 -17.26
N PRO A 338 -8.25 -9.87 -16.21
CA PRO A 338 -8.68 -10.23 -14.86
C PRO A 338 -10.19 -10.05 -14.67
N SER A 339 -10.82 -10.99 -13.96
CA SER A 339 -12.23 -10.91 -13.58
C SER A 339 -12.48 -10.22 -12.24
N GLY A 340 -11.42 -10.02 -11.44
CA GLY A 340 -11.53 -9.38 -10.13
C GLY A 340 -10.23 -9.40 -9.33
N THR A 341 -10.36 -9.19 -8.02
CA THR A 341 -9.24 -9.21 -7.07
C THR A 341 -9.52 -10.19 -5.93
N MET A 342 -8.50 -10.53 -5.14
CA MET A 342 -8.68 -11.32 -3.93
C MET A 342 -9.23 -10.52 -2.73
N GLY A 343 -9.65 -9.27 -2.96
CA GLY A 343 -10.28 -8.40 -1.97
C GLY A 343 -9.38 -7.99 -0.80
N TYR A 344 -9.96 -7.30 0.17
CA TYR A 344 -9.24 -6.74 1.32
C TYR A 344 -8.52 -7.80 2.18
N ALA A 345 -8.96 -9.04 2.18
CA ALA A 345 -8.32 -10.12 2.93
C ALA A 345 -6.88 -10.42 2.44
N LYS A 346 -6.56 -10.07 1.19
CA LYS A 346 -5.27 -10.27 0.55
C LYS A 346 -4.62 -8.98 0.02
N ALA A 347 -5.33 -7.87 0.10
CA ALA A 347 -4.78 -6.56 -0.23
C ALA A 347 -3.80 -6.10 0.85
N GLU A 348 -2.67 -5.53 0.45
CA GLU A 348 -1.75 -4.92 1.40
C GLU A 348 -2.26 -3.56 1.89
N VAL A 349 -2.98 -2.83 1.03
CA VAL A 349 -3.47 -1.48 1.29
C VAL A 349 -4.90 -1.28 0.78
N THR A 350 -5.52 -0.21 1.27
CA THR A 350 -6.77 0.34 0.75
C THR A 350 -6.47 1.54 -0.15
N CYS A 351 -6.90 1.50 -1.39
CA CYS A 351 -6.93 2.67 -2.27
C CYS A 351 -8.22 3.46 -2.04
N GLY A 352 -8.15 4.78 -2.15
CA GLY A 352 -9.21 5.68 -1.73
C GLY A 352 -9.15 5.96 -0.23
N GLY A 353 -10.03 6.77 0.29
CA GLY A 353 -10.05 7.19 1.68
C GLY A 353 -10.73 8.53 1.88
N ILE A 354 -10.44 9.20 2.98
CA ILE A 354 -10.91 10.56 3.23
C ILE A 354 -10.42 11.46 2.10
N ASP A 355 -11.36 12.17 1.48
CA ASP A 355 -11.05 13.06 0.37
C ASP A 355 -10.10 14.17 0.81
N THR A 356 -8.94 14.19 0.22
CA THR A 356 -7.87 15.13 0.58
C THR A 356 -8.22 16.60 0.32
N ARG A 357 -9.25 16.86 -0.50
CA ARG A 357 -9.77 18.22 -0.70
C ARG A 357 -10.45 18.78 0.54
N ALA A 358 -10.92 17.90 1.43
CA ALA A 358 -11.49 18.27 2.73
C ALA A 358 -10.44 18.51 3.82
N LEU A 359 -9.16 18.27 3.53
CA LEU A 359 -8.08 18.34 4.50
C LEU A 359 -7.02 19.38 4.12
N SER A 360 -6.41 19.97 5.14
CA SER A 360 -5.20 20.79 4.98
C SER A 360 -3.99 19.89 4.67
N SER A 361 -3.34 20.10 3.53
CA SER A 361 -2.12 19.36 3.16
C SER A 361 -0.92 19.65 4.08
N LYS A 362 -0.99 20.71 4.89
CA LYS A 362 0.07 21.10 5.83
C LYS A 362 -0.11 20.47 7.21
N THR A 363 -1.36 20.35 7.68
CA THR A 363 -1.65 19.96 9.06
C THR A 363 -2.42 18.65 9.16
N MET A 364 -2.98 18.14 8.07
CA MET A 364 -3.93 17.00 8.03
C MET A 364 -5.27 17.31 8.73
N GLU A 365 -5.52 18.56 9.11
CA GLU A 365 -6.76 19.01 9.75
C GLU A 365 -7.90 19.09 8.74
N CYS A 366 -9.10 18.72 9.17
CA CYS A 366 -10.32 18.89 8.39
C CYS A 366 -10.65 20.38 8.25
N ASN A 367 -10.91 20.84 7.02
CA ASN A 367 -11.17 22.26 6.74
C ASN A 367 -12.45 22.77 7.41
N ASP A 368 -13.49 21.91 7.50
CA ASP A 368 -14.81 22.30 7.98
C ASP A 368 -15.05 21.93 9.46
N VAL A 369 -14.14 21.14 10.07
CA VAL A 369 -14.25 20.69 11.46
C VAL A 369 -12.94 20.98 12.19
N PRO A 370 -12.78 22.18 12.73
CA PRO A 370 -11.54 22.56 13.44
C PRO A 370 -11.22 21.61 14.58
N GLY A 371 -9.96 21.16 14.64
CA GLY A 371 -9.48 20.22 15.64
C GLY A 371 -9.68 18.75 15.27
N LEU A 372 -10.33 18.43 14.14
CA LEU A 372 -10.43 17.06 13.61
C LEU A 372 -9.34 16.80 12.56
N TYR A 373 -8.59 15.71 12.73
CA TYR A 373 -7.48 15.34 11.84
C TYR A 373 -7.63 13.91 11.34
N PHE A 374 -7.21 13.65 10.10
CA PHE A 374 -7.12 12.31 9.53
C PHE A 374 -5.71 12.05 9.00
N ILE A 375 -5.08 10.92 9.37
CA ILE A 375 -3.69 10.60 9.04
C ILE A 375 -3.49 9.13 8.65
N GLY A 376 -2.45 8.86 7.89
CA GLY A 376 -2.11 7.51 7.43
C GLY A 376 -3.06 7.00 6.36
N GLU A 377 -3.24 5.69 6.32
CA GLU A 377 -3.94 4.98 5.25
C GLU A 377 -5.46 5.26 5.19
N VAL A 378 -6.06 5.84 6.22
CA VAL A 378 -7.47 6.26 6.17
C VAL A 378 -7.70 7.41 5.19
N VAL A 379 -6.66 8.17 4.86
CA VAL A 379 -6.67 9.28 3.89
C VAL A 379 -6.45 8.76 2.48
N ASP A 380 -7.08 9.37 1.47
CA ASP A 380 -6.90 9.05 0.05
C ASP A 380 -5.49 9.39 -0.45
N VAL A 381 -4.50 8.69 0.08
CA VAL A 381 -3.10 8.69 -0.37
C VAL A 381 -2.56 7.28 -0.23
N THR A 382 -2.35 6.61 -1.36
CA THR A 382 -1.91 5.22 -1.41
C THR A 382 -0.55 5.12 -2.09
N GLY A 383 0.45 4.67 -1.36
CA GLY A 383 1.81 4.46 -1.89
C GLY A 383 1.96 3.17 -2.69
N TRP A 384 2.96 3.14 -3.55
CA TRP A 384 3.40 1.93 -4.23
C TRP A 384 3.88 0.86 -3.25
N LEU A 385 4.11 -0.35 -3.77
CA LEU A 385 4.73 -1.43 -3.00
C LEU A 385 6.17 -1.09 -2.64
N GLY A 386 6.58 -1.37 -1.40
CA GLY A 386 7.98 -1.26 -1.00
C GLY A 386 8.30 -0.10 -0.07
N GLY A 387 7.55 0.09 0.99
CA GLY A 387 7.83 1.05 2.07
C GLY A 387 7.16 2.42 1.95
N TYR A 388 6.60 2.74 0.79
CA TYR A 388 5.97 4.05 0.53
C TYR A 388 4.77 4.31 1.46
N ASN A 389 3.94 3.30 1.76
CA ASN A 389 2.77 3.46 2.64
C ASN A 389 3.17 3.74 4.08
N PHE A 390 4.27 3.17 4.55
CA PHE A 390 4.85 3.54 5.85
C PHE A 390 5.43 4.95 5.81
N GLN A 391 6.12 5.33 4.74
CA GLN A 391 6.61 6.70 4.61
C GLN A 391 5.48 7.72 4.66
N TRP A 392 4.33 7.45 4.03
CA TRP A 392 3.14 8.28 4.16
C TRP A 392 2.60 8.31 5.60
N ALA A 393 2.57 7.16 6.28
CA ALA A 393 2.13 7.09 7.67
C ALA A 393 3.03 7.96 8.59
N TRP A 394 4.34 7.90 8.40
CA TRP A 394 5.29 8.74 9.14
C TRP A 394 5.09 10.21 8.83
N ALA A 395 5.06 10.58 7.56
CA ALA A 395 4.97 11.97 7.11
C ALA A 395 3.64 12.64 7.52
N SER A 396 2.51 11.95 7.36
CA SER A 396 1.20 12.48 7.77
C SER A 396 1.06 12.54 9.29
N GLY A 397 1.58 11.52 10.01
CA GLY A 397 1.63 11.50 11.47
C GLY A 397 2.47 12.65 12.03
N TYR A 398 3.65 12.87 11.45
CA TYR A 398 4.50 14.02 11.79
C TYR A 398 3.76 15.36 11.55
N ALA A 399 3.15 15.51 10.37
CA ALA A 399 2.45 16.74 9.99
C ALA A 399 1.35 17.11 10.98
N ALA A 400 0.51 16.14 11.37
CA ALA A 400 -0.53 16.35 12.37
C ALA A 400 0.06 16.58 13.76
N GLY A 401 1.06 15.79 14.18
CA GLY A 401 1.72 15.93 15.45
C GLY A 401 2.37 17.31 15.67
N GLN A 402 2.78 17.98 14.60
CA GLN A 402 3.29 19.36 14.64
C GLN A 402 2.17 20.41 14.70
N ALA A 403 0.92 20.06 14.44
CA ALA A 403 -0.20 21.00 14.37
C ALA A 403 -1.13 20.97 15.61
N VAL A 404 -1.38 19.78 16.16
CA VAL A 404 -2.30 19.55 17.30
C VAL A 404 -1.89 20.22 18.60
#